data_945b9ac361e5cc83c7d4ab6a52455d94
#
_entry.id   945b9ac361e5cc83c7d4ab6a52455d94
#
_cell.length_a   1.000
_cell.length_b   1.000
_cell.length_c   1.000
_cell.angle_alpha   90.00
_cell.angle_beta   90.00
_cell.angle_gamma   90.00
#
_symmetry.space_group_name_H-M   'P 1'
#
loop_
_entity.id
_entity.type
_entity.pdbx_description
1 polymer ?
#
loop_
_entity_poly.entity_id
_entity_poly.type
_entity_poly.pdbx_seq_one_letter_code
_entity_poly.pdbx_strand_id
1 'polypeptide(L)'
;AIVPEMRPLLAGWERADSIVVNPHKWMFTPFDASLLLFRSPETFRDAFSLVPEYLRTPEAGGVHNFNEYGIQLGRRFRALKLWMQIRWFGVDGMAARLRDHVRLARLFASWIEGDPDWELLAPVPFATVCFRHRRGDDPDATNAAILDRVNASGKVHLVHRPCDGLTTFF
;
A
#
# COMPACT_ATOMS: atom_id res chain seq x y z
N ALA A 1 -6.43 -11.89 -3.11
CA ALA A 1 -5.14 -11.80 -2.42
C ALA A 1 -4.21 -12.93 -2.87
N ILE A 2 -2.92 -12.64 -3.02
CA ILE A 2 -1.87 -13.63 -3.34
C ILE A 2 -1.72 -14.63 -2.19
N VAL A 3 -1.92 -14.17 -0.95
CA VAL A 3 -1.88 -14.99 0.27
C VAL A 3 -3.30 -15.45 0.62
N PRO A 4 -3.64 -16.73 0.45
CA PRO A 4 -5.00 -17.21 0.62
C PRO A 4 -5.60 -16.97 1.99
N GLU A 5 -4.83 -17.15 3.06
CA GLU A 5 -5.27 -16.97 4.45
C GLU A 5 -5.58 -15.51 4.81
N MET A 6 -5.16 -14.55 3.97
CA MET A 6 -5.51 -13.13 4.14
C MET A 6 -6.78 -12.71 3.39
N ARG A 7 -7.36 -13.59 2.58
CA ARG A 7 -8.58 -13.28 1.83
C ARG A 7 -9.74 -12.82 2.70
N PRO A 8 -10.00 -13.40 3.87
CA PRO A 8 -11.09 -12.93 4.73
C PRO A 8 -10.96 -11.47 5.14
N LEU A 9 -9.74 -10.93 5.25
CA LEU A 9 -9.49 -9.52 5.58
C LEU A 9 -9.88 -8.56 4.45
N LEU A 10 -10.12 -9.10 3.26
CA LEU A 10 -10.49 -8.35 2.05
C LEU A 10 -11.95 -8.57 1.68
N ALA A 11 -12.75 -9.16 2.57
CA ALA A 11 -14.17 -9.36 2.34
C ALA A 11 -14.87 -8.02 2.11
N GLY A 12 -15.72 -7.95 1.09
CA GLY A 12 -16.40 -6.71 0.68
C GLY A 12 -15.74 -5.98 -0.50
N TRP A 13 -14.52 -6.35 -0.88
CA TRP A 13 -13.85 -5.75 -2.04
C TRP A 13 -14.64 -5.99 -3.34
N GLU A 14 -15.36 -7.10 -3.42
CA GLU A 14 -16.23 -7.43 -4.55
C GLU A 14 -17.39 -6.43 -4.75
N ARG A 15 -17.69 -5.61 -3.74
CA ARG A 15 -18.72 -4.57 -3.80
C ARG A 15 -18.19 -3.19 -4.17
N ALA A 16 -16.86 -3.02 -4.19
CA ALA A 16 -16.25 -1.75 -4.53
C ALA A 16 -16.45 -1.40 -6.02
N ASP A 17 -16.69 -0.16 -6.33
CA ASP A 17 -16.75 0.35 -7.71
C ASP A 17 -15.36 0.50 -8.31
N SER A 18 -14.37 0.82 -7.48
CA SER A 18 -12.97 0.85 -7.87
C SER A 18 -12.05 0.44 -6.72
N ILE A 19 -10.89 -0.14 -7.07
CA ILE A 19 -9.85 -0.54 -6.12
C ILE A 19 -8.49 -0.10 -6.66
N VAL A 20 -7.72 0.59 -5.82
CA VAL A 20 -6.33 0.93 -6.11
C VAL A 20 -5.41 0.00 -5.35
N VAL A 21 -4.44 -0.58 -6.08
CA VAL A 21 -3.35 -1.37 -5.50
C VAL A 21 -2.03 -0.76 -5.94
N ASN A 22 -1.09 -0.61 -5.01
CA ASN A 22 0.22 -0.06 -5.29
C ASN A 22 1.31 -1.15 -5.25
N PRO A 23 1.60 -1.83 -6.37
CA PRO A 23 2.67 -2.84 -6.42
C PRO A 23 4.05 -2.30 -6.03
N HIS A 24 4.30 -1.00 -6.23
CA HIS A 24 5.54 -0.35 -5.81
C HIS A 24 5.71 -0.21 -4.29
N LYS A 25 4.72 -0.66 -3.49
CA LYS A 25 4.82 -0.71 -2.03
C LYS A 25 5.10 -2.14 -1.57
N TRP A 26 4.08 -2.90 -1.26
CA TRP A 26 4.24 -4.21 -0.63
C TRP A 26 4.46 -5.39 -1.61
N MET A 27 4.41 -5.15 -2.92
CA MET A 27 4.75 -6.16 -3.93
C MET A 27 6.15 -5.98 -4.52
N PHE A 28 7.01 -5.15 -3.91
CA PHE A 28 8.42 -4.95 -4.25
C PHE A 28 8.69 -4.44 -5.66
N THR A 29 7.70 -3.94 -6.37
CA THR A 29 7.90 -3.38 -7.70
C THR A 29 8.62 -2.03 -7.58
N PRO A 30 9.70 -1.79 -8.35
CA PRO A 30 10.38 -0.50 -8.32
C PRO A 30 9.41 0.67 -8.58
N PHE A 31 9.60 1.78 -7.89
CA PHE A 31 8.78 2.97 -8.01
C PHE A 31 8.80 3.51 -9.47
N ASP A 32 7.70 3.85 -10.10
CA ASP A 32 6.34 3.78 -9.61
C ASP A 32 5.52 2.72 -10.37
N ALA A 33 4.59 2.06 -9.70
CA ALA A 33 3.58 1.21 -10.33
C ALA A 33 2.33 1.18 -9.45
N SER A 34 1.21 1.66 -9.97
CA SER A 34 -0.12 1.56 -9.37
C SER A 34 -1.06 0.84 -10.31
N LEU A 35 -1.91 0.02 -9.75
CA LEU A 35 -2.99 -0.67 -10.44
C LEU A 35 -4.31 -0.02 -10.02
N LEU A 36 -5.13 0.32 -10.98
CA LEU A 36 -6.51 0.72 -10.77
C LEU A 36 -7.42 -0.32 -11.42
N LEU A 37 -8.25 -0.94 -10.60
CA LEU A 37 -9.32 -1.84 -11.01
C LEU A 37 -10.64 -1.10 -10.88
N PHE A 38 -11.53 -1.20 -11.81
CA PHE A 38 -12.84 -0.55 -11.80
C PHE A 38 -13.90 -1.45 -12.41
N ARG A 39 -15.12 -1.30 -11.91
CA ARG A 39 -16.25 -2.18 -12.25
C ARG A 39 -16.83 -1.86 -13.62
N SER A 40 -17.02 -0.57 -13.91
CA SER A 40 -17.61 -0.09 -15.16
C SER A 40 -16.56 0.63 -16.00
N PRO A 41 -15.99 -0.04 -17.04
CA PRO A 41 -15.05 0.59 -17.96
C PRO A 41 -15.64 1.80 -18.69
N GLU A 42 -16.92 1.74 -19.06
CA GLU A 42 -17.62 2.80 -19.80
C GLU A 42 -17.70 4.06 -18.96
N THR A 43 -18.22 3.98 -17.73
CA THR A 43 -18.33 5.12 -16.82
C THR A 43 -16.97 5.76 -16.54
N PHE A 44 -15.94 4.92 -16.39
CA PHE A 44 -14.60 5.42 -16.15
C PHE A 44 -14.03 6.12 -17.39
N ARG A 45 -14.25 5.56 -18.56
CA ARG A 45 -13.86 6.16 -19.84
C ARG A 45 -14.56 7.49 -20.07
N ASP A 46 -15.87 7.57 -19.85
CA ASP A 46 -16.67 8.79 -20.01
C ASP A 46 -16.15 9.95 -19.13
N ALA A 47 -15.65 9.63 -17.94
CA ALA A 47 -15.10 10.63 -17.02
C ALA A 47 -13.76 11.23 -17.49
N PHE A 48 -12.96 10.48 -18.28
CA PHE A 48 -11.61 10.87 -18.68
C PHE A 48 -11.41 11.03 -20.19
N SER A 49 -12.37 10.60 -21.01
CA SER A 49 -12.24 10.66 -22.47
C SER A 49 -12.39 12.11 -22.96
N LEU A 50 -11.25 12.74 -23.15
CA LEU A 50 -11.11 13.97 -23.93
C LEU A 50 -10.36 13.60 -25.21
N VAL A 51 -11.09 13.03 -26.20
CA VAL A 51 -10.50 12.62 -27.46
C VAL A 51 -10.60 13.76 -28.48
N PRO A 52 -9.55 14.54 -28.69
CA PRO A 52 -9.46 15.51 -29.77
C PRO A 52 -9.69 14.80 -31.11
N GLU A 53 -10.22 15.51 -32.08
CA GLU A 53 -10.60 14.94 -33.37
C GLU A 53 -9.43 14.27 -34.10
N TYR A 54 -8.22 14.82 -33.98
CA TYR A 54 -7.00 14.27 -34.58
C TYR A 54 -6.51 12.94 -33.96
N LEU A 55 -7.03 12.56 -32.78
CA LEU A 55 -6.72 11.27 -32.12
C LEU A 55 -7.81 10.23 -32.36
N ARG A 56 -8.88 10.55 -33.09
CA ARG A 56 -9.91 9.58 -33.44
C ARG A 56 -9.40 8.68 -34.57
N THR A 57 -9.28 7.41 -34.28
CA THR A 57 -8.91 6.40 -35.29
C THR A 57 -10.13 5.59 -35.72
N PRO A 58 -10.17 5.13 -36.98
CA PRO A 58 -11.26 4.28 -37.48
C PRO A 58 -11.43 2.98 -36.68
N GLU A 59 -10.37 2.50 -36.03
CA GLU A 59 -10.32 1.29 -35.21
C GLU A 59 -10.81 1.47 -33.77
N ALA A 60 -11.36 2.63 -33.42
CA ALA A 60 -11.75 2.98 -32.06
C ALA A 60 -12.72 1.97 -31.38
N GLY A 61 -13.45 1.18 -32.16
CA GLY A 61 -14.33 0.11 -31.66
C GLY A 61 -13.65 -1.23 -31.35
N GLY A 62 -12.39 -1.43 -31.79
CA GLY A 62 -11.66 -2.70 -31.65
C GLY A 62 -10.41 -2.63 -30.77
N VAL A 63 -10.02 -1.45 -30.30
CA VAL A 63 -8.78 -1.22 -29.52
C VAL A 63 -9.07 -0.53 -28.22
N HIS A 64 -8.32 -0.91 -27.17
CA HIS A 64 -8.36 -0.21 -25.90
C HIS A 64 -7.34 0.94 -25.88
N ASN A 65 -7.82 2.15 -26.03
CA ASN A 65 -7.00 3.36 -25.95
C ASN A 65 -6.81 3.78 -24.49
N PHE A 66 -5.67 3.44 -23.90
CA PHE A 66 -5.41 3.71 -22.48
C PHE A 66 -5.36 5.20 -22.10
N ASN A 67 -5.17 6.10 -23.05
CA ASN A 67 -5.29 7.54 -22.83
C ASN A 67 -6.72 7.99 -22.47
N GLU A 68 -7.73 7.19 -22.80
CA GLU A 68 -9.14 7.45 -22.43
C GLU A 68 -9.45 7.09 -20.97
N TYR A 69 -8.50 6.46 -20.25
CA TYR A 69 -8.67 5.99 -18.87
C TYR A 69 -7.80 6.79 -17.89
N GLY A 70 -7.58 8.06 -18.14
CA GLY A 70 -6.86 8.94 -17.23
C GLY A 70 -6.41 10.23 -17.90
N ILE A 71 -5.82 11.12 -17.12
CA ILE A 71 -5.40 12.46 -17.57
C ILE A 71 -4.13 12.45 -18.43
N GLN A 72 -3.42 11.32 -18.53
CA GLN A 72 -2.13 11.25 -19.25
C GLN A 72 -2.34 10.68 -20.65
N LEU A 73 -1.91 11.44 -21.67
CA LEU A 73 -1.91 10.98 -23.06
C LEU A 73 -0.90 9.84 -23.25
N GLY A 74 0.33 10.04 -22.82
CA GLY A 74 1.40 9.06 -22.89
C GLY A 74 1.69 8.42 -21.53
N ARG A 75 1.96 7.12 -21.50
CA ARG A 75 2.24 6.38 -20.26
C ARG A 75 3.53 5.57 -20.37
N ARG A 76 4.28 5.51 -19.27
CA ARG A 76 5.36 4.53 -19.13
C ARG A 76 4.79 3.12 -19.13
N PHE A 77 5.51 2.17 -19.68
CA PHE A 77 5.15 0.74 -19.65
C PHE A 77 5.41 0.13 -18.26
N ARG A 78 4.65 0.60 -17.27
CA ARG A 78 4.81 0.18 -15.86
C ARG A 78 4.48 -1.29 -15.62
N ALA A 79 3.60 -1.86 -16.44
CA ALA A 79 3.22 -3.27 -16.36
C ALA A 79 4.41 -4.21 -16.57
N LEU A 80 5.42 -3.83 -17.37
CA LEU A 80 6.58 -4.67 -17.65
C LEU A 80 7.35 -5.01 -16.37
N LYS A 81 7.64 -4.04 -15.53
CA LYS A 81 8.38 -4.29 -14.29
C LYS A 81 7.58 -5.12 -13.28
N LEU A 82 6.26 -4.94 -13.20
CA LEU A 82 5.40 -5.81 -12.41
C LEU A 82 5.40 -7.25 -12.94
N TRP A 83 5.31 -7.40 -14.27
CA TRP A 83 5.40 -8.70 -14.93
C TRP A 83 6.74 -9.39 -14.64
N MET A 84 7.87 -8.67 -14.75
CA MET A 84 9.19 -9.20 -14.44
C MET A 84 9.30 -9.67 -12.98
N GLN A 85 8.75 -8.91 -12.04
CA GLN A 85 8.68 -9.26 -10.62
C GLN A 85 7.88 -10.57 -10.40
N ILE A 86 6.70 -10.67 -11.00
CA ILE A 86 5.87 -11.88 -10.91
C ILE A 86 6.57 -13.07 -11.54
N ARG A 87 7.26 -12.88 -12.67
CA ARG A 87 8.02 -13.94 -13.35
C ARG A 87 9.24 -14.38 -12.54
N TRP A 88 9.91 -13.45 -11.88
CA TRP A 88 11.12 -13.75 -11.10
C TRP A 88 10.81 -14.50 -9.81
N PHE A 89 9.87 -14.00 -9.03
CA PHE A 89 9.56 -14.56 -7.71
C PHE A 89 8.51 -15.68 -7.75
N GLY A 90 7.66 -15.72 -8.77
CA GLY A 90 6.47 -16.55 -8.80
C GLY A 90 5.42 -16.10 -7.76
N VAL A 91 4.23 -16.67 -7.83
CA VAL A 91 3.15 -16.40 -6.87
C VAL A 91 3.54 -16.89 -5.48
N ASP A 92 4.11 -18.09 -5.39
CA ASP A 92 4.49 -18.71 -4.11
C ASP A 92 5.64 -17.95 -3.43
N GLY A 93 6.66 -17.53 -4.17
CA GLY A 93 7.75 -16.73 -3.64
C GLY A 93 7.29 -15.36 -3.13
N MET A 94 6.37 -14.71 -3.83
CA MET A 94 5.76 -13.46 -3.36
C MET A 94 4.91 -13.69 -2.11
N ALA A 95 4.09 -14.75 -2.10
CA ALA A 95 3.26 -15.10 -0.94
C ALA A 95 4.12 -15.42 0.29
N ALA A 96 5.23 -16.15 0.13
CA ALA A 96 6.15 -16.45 1.22
C ALA A 96 6.74 -15.18 1.84
N ARG A 97 7.17 -14.20 1.03
CA ARG A 97 7.68 -12.91 1.51
C ARG A 97 6.63 -12.11 2.26
N LEU A 98 5.40 -12.05 1.74
CA LEU A 98 4.31 -11.36 2.42
C LEU A 98 3.99 -12.01 3.78
N ARG A 99 3.98 -13.35 3.85
CA ARG A 99 3.80 -14.08 5.13
C ARG A 99 4.89 -13.76 6.12
N ASP A 100 6.14 -13.70 5.66
CA ASP A 100 7.27 -13.37 6.53
C ASP A 100 7.16 -11.94 7.09
N HIS A 101 6.77 -10.98 6.27
CA HIS A 101 6.52 -9.62 6.74
C HIS A 101 5.42 -9.55 7.80
N VAL A 102 4.33 -10.29 7.60
CA VAL A 102 3.25 -10.36 8.61
C VAL A 102 3.73 -11.05 9.89
N ARG A 103 4.52 -12.11 9.76
CA ARG A 103 5.12 -12.81 10.91
C ARG A 103 6.03 -11.86 11.71
N LEU A 104 6.90 -11.10 11.02
CA LEU A 104 7.78 -10.12 11.67
C LEU A 104 7.00 -9.00 12.35
N ALA A 105 5.95 -8.49 11.71
CA ALA A 105 5.09 -7.47 12.32
C ALA A 105 4.41 -7.97 13.59
N ARG A 106 3.92 -9.20 13.59
CA ARG A 106 3.31 -9.83 14.78
C ARG A 106 4.34 -10.09 15.88
N LEU A 107 5.55 -10.49 15.51
CA LEU A 107 6.65 -10.63 16.46
C LEU A 107 6.98 -9.27 17.10
N PHE A 108 7.08 -8.22 16.31
CA PHE A 108 7.32 -6.88 16.83
C PHE A 108 6.16 -6.41 17.72
N ALA A 109 4.92 -6.64 17.30
CA ALA A 109 3.74 -6.34 18.12
C ALA A 109 3.78 -7.06 19.47
N SER A 110 4.20 -8.34 19.51
CA SER A 110 4.32 -9.09 20.77
C SER A 110 5.38 -8.51 21.71
N TRP A 111 6.43 -7.88 21.20
CA TRP A 111 7.41 -7.17 22.04
C TRP A 111 6.81 -5.90 22.66
N ILE A 112 6.02 -5.17 21.87
CA ILE A 112 5.29 -3.99 22.35
C ILE A 112 4.28 -4.39 23.45
N GLU A 113 3.50 -5.44 23.24
CA GLU A 113 2.53 -5.94 24.21
C GLU A 113 3.16 -6.51 25.49
N GLY A 114 4.38 -7.02 25.37
CA GLY A 114 5.15 -7.57 26.49
C GLY A 114 5.80 -6.51 27.39
N ASP A 115 5.85 -5.26 26.99
CA ASP A 115 6.48 -4.17 27.73
C ASP A 115 5.41 -3.17 28.22
N PRO A 116 5.28 -2.98 29.58
CA PRO A 116 4.24 -2.14 30.16
C PRO A 116 4.38 -0.64 29.82
N ASP A 117 5.52 -0.21 29.30
CA ASP A 117 5.77 1.18 28.92
C ASP A 117 5.28 1.52 27.51
N TRP A 118 4.90 0.51 26.75
CA TRP A 118 4.44 0.64 25.39
C TRP A 118 3.01 0.18 25.21
N GLU A 119 2.36 0.60 24.15
CA GLU A 119 1.04 0.13 23.76
C GLU A 119 0.86 0.08 22.24
N LEU A 120 0.09 -0.90 21.80
CA LEU A 120 -0.44 -0.93 20.44
C LEU A 120 -1.69 -0.05 20.36
N LEU A 121 -1.78 0.76 19.30
CA LEU A 121 -2.92 1.65 19.07
C LEU A 121 -3.91 1.10 18.04
N ALA A 122 -3.55 0.03 17.33
CA ALA A 122 -4.42 -0.60 16.35
C ALA A 122 -4.10 -2.09 16.22
N PRO A 123 -5.08 -2.91 15.79
CA PRO A 123 -4.82 -4.31 15.42
C PRO A 123 -3.76 -4.40 14.32
N VAL A 124 -3.00 -5.51 14.30
CA VAL A 124 -1.94 -5.79 13.32
C VAL A 124 -2.39 -6.90 12.34
N PRO A 125 -3.32 -6.62 11.43
CA PRO A 125 -3.80 -7.63 10.47
C PRO A 125 -2.79 -7.90 9.35
N PHE A 126 -1.95 -6.91 9.01
CA PHE A 126 -0.94 -6.96 7.97
C PHE A 126 0.46 -6.69 8.54
N ALA A 127 1.29 -5.93 7.84
CA ALA A 127 2.67 -5.66 8.20
C ALA A 127 2.90 -4.23 8.74
N THR A 128 1.86 -3.55 9.17
CA THR A 128 1.95 -2.23 9.81
C THR A 128 1.65 -2.39 11.30
N VAL A 129 2.55 -1.88 12.16
CA VAL A 129 2.40 -1.88 13.61
C VAL A 129 2.31 -0.45 14.07
N CYS A 130 1.15 -0.06 14.63
CA CYS A 130 0.93 1.26 15.19
C CYS A 130 1.10 1.19 16.71
N PHE A 131 2.05 1.94 17.25
CA PHE A 131 2.40 1.85 18.66
C PHE A 131 2.91 3.20 19.19
N ARG A 132 2.98 3.34 20.50
CA ARG A 132 3.59 4.48 21.20
C ARG A 132 4.12 4.09 22.57
N HIS A 133 5.02 4.91 23.08
CA HIS A 133 5.40 4.93 24.49
C HIS A 133 4.35 5.73 25.28
N ARG A 134 3.88 5.21 26.40
CA ARG A 134 2.75 5.76 27.16
C ARG A 134 3.12 6.44 28.47
N ARG A 135 4.40 6.38 28.89
CA ARG A 135 4.86 7.00 30.11
C ARG A 135 5.49 8.37 29.86
N GLY A 136 5.48 9.21 30.90
CA GLY A 136 6.04 10.57 30.92
C GLY A 136 4.97 11.60 31.21
N ASP A 137 5.38 12.76 31.70
CA ASP A 137 4.49 13.89 31.98
C ASP A 137 3.92 14.52 30.71
N ASP A 138 4.67 14.41 29.61
CA ASP A 138 4.24 14.76 28.25
C ASP A 138 4.56 13.58 27.29
N PRO A 139 3.60 12.67 27.08
CA PRO A 139 3.79 11.52 26.19
C PRO A 139 4.13 11.91 24.75
N ASP A 140 3.60 13.01 24.23
CA ASP A 140 3.87 13.43 22.84
C ASP A 140 5.29 13.95 22.66
N ALA A 141 5.78 14.78 23.58
CA ALA A 141 7.17 15.21 23.56
C ALA A 141 8.14 14.02 23.74
N THR A 142 7.78 13.07 24.61
CA THR A 142 8.55 11.84 24.83
C THR A 142 8.63 11.02 23.53
N ASN A 143 7.50 10.78 22.86
CA ASN A 143 7.45 10.03 21.61
C ASN A 143 8.20 10.75 20.50
N ALA A 144 8.11 12.07 20.37
CA ALA A 144 8.88 12.85 19.41
C ALA A 144 10.40 12.67 19.62
N ALA A 145 10.86 12.76 20.87
CA ALA A 145 12.27 12.56 21.21
C ALA A 145 12.75 11.11 20.91
N ILE A 146 11.91 10.11 21.16
CA ILE A 146 12.21 8.71 20.80
C ILE A 146 12.36 8.57 19.28
N LEU A 147 11.43 9.12 18.50
CA LEU A 147 11.45 9.09 17.04
C LEU A 147 12.76 9.66 16.49
N ASP A 148 13.13 10.87 16.97
CA ASP A 148 14.35 11.55 16.54
C ASP A 148 15.59 10.71 16.83
N ARG A 149 15.69 10.13 18.03
CA ARG A 149 16.82 9.28 18.43
C ARG A 149 16.90 7.99 17.62
N VAL A 150 15.77 7.33 17.37
CA VAL A 150 15.71 6.10 16.57
C VAL A 150 16.14 6.38 15.13
N ASN A 151 15.58 7.41 14.51
CA ASN A 151 15.90 7.79 13.14
C ASN A 151 17.35 8.28 13.00
N ALA A 152 17.86 9.05 13.98
CA ALA A 152 19.25 9.48 14.00
C ALA A 152 20.25 8.32 14.11
N SER A 153 19.83 7.16 14.66
CA SER A 153 20.68 5.98 14.75
C SER A 153 21.08 5.39 13.40
N GLY A 154 20.28 5.68 12.35
CA GLY A 154 20.46 5.13 11.01
C GLY A 154 20.20 3.61 10.88
N LYS A 155 19.80 2.93 11.96
CA LYS A 155 19.54 1.48 11.97
C LYS A 155 18.11 1.14 11.56
N VAL A 156 17.16 2.00 11.90
CA VAL A 156 15.72 1.85 11.66
C VAL A 156 15.18 3.21 11.27
N HIS A 157 14.14 3.25 10.48
CA HIS A 157 13.38 4.46 10.19
C HIS A 157 11.93 4.24 10.59
N LEU A 158 11.45 5.05 11.51
CA LEU A 158 10.05 5.11 11.90
C LEU A 158 9.42 6.37 11.33
N VAL A 159 8.15 6.30 11.00
CA VAL A 159 7.33 7.46 10.67
C VAL A 159 6.28 7.67 11.75
N HIS A 160 5.79 8.89 11.87
CA HIS A 160 4.76 9.21 12.85
C HIS A 160 3.57 9.89 12.16
N ARG A 161 2.42 9.73 12.78
CA ARG A 161 1.22 10.52 12.49
C ARG A 161 0.46 10.78 13.78
N PRO A 162 -0.21 11.92 13.90
CA PRO A 162 -1.24 12.09 14.91
C PRO A 162 -2.35 11.05 14.66
N CYS A 163 -2.65 10.26 15.68
CA CYS A 163 -3.82 9.41 15.72
C CYS A 163 -4.60 9.82 16.98
N ASP A 164 -5.83 10.29 16.79
CA ASP A 164 -6.66 10.86 17.86
C ASP A 164 -5.95 11.95 18.70
N GLY A 165 -5.14 12.78 18.04
CA GLY A 165 -4.37 13.85 18.68
C GLY A 165 -3.07 13.41 19.35
N LEU A 166 -2.70 12.13 19.24
CA LEU A 166 -1.52 11.55 19.88
C LEU A 166 -0.45 11.16 18.87
N THR A 167 0.82 11.40 19.20
CA THR A 167 1.96 10.99 18.38
C THR A 167 2.08 9.46 18.36
N THR A 168 1.92 8.87 17.20
CA THR A 168 1.91 7.42 16.97
C THR A 168 3.01 7.03 15.99
N PHE A 169 3.78 5.98 16.28
CA PHE A 169 4.77 5.39 15.37
C PHE A 169 4.16 4.31 14.49
N PHE A 170 4.73 4.15 13.31
CA PHE A 170 4.46 3.01 12.44
C PHE A 170 5.59 2.80 11.41
#